data_07abbb623fde47bb13a017dc1cfdfdd1
#
_entry.id   07abbb623fde47bb13a017dc1cfdfdd1
#
_cell.length_a   1.000
_cell.length_b   1.000
_cell.length_c   1.000
_cell.angle_alpha   90.00
_cell.angle_beta   90.00
_cell.angle_gamma   90.00
#
_symmetry.space_group_name_H-M   'P 1'
#
loop_
_entity.id
_entity.type
_entity.pdbx_description
1 polymer ?
#
loop_
_entity_poly.entity_id
_entity_poly.type
_entity_poly.pdbx_seq_one_letter_code
_entity_poly.pdbx_strand_id
1 'polypeptide(L)'
;MPEPVDTRPSILFVHGNGESAASWQTTLWRFQSNGWPTSKLHTLDLPYPYARDDDTQPQAGRSSSGDFAAYLKTQVDAIRAKNDGQPIILVGAGRGGNAIRNYVQNGGGQQTVSHAVLAGTPSHGIWAVKGLREQSEFSGLSNFLQGLNKPKDAAGHEVPTDIRWLTIRSDDNDKFARATGEWIGSPQLNTNIDARSPELKGAQNVVLPKADHRETAYSPAAFEAMYRFITNESPTTTEIQAENVAALGGLISGVEGQNGGFPSNLPINGARIEIYPVNPATGLRIDDGPVYSQTVEENGRWGGFEADPEQTYEFVISARGYPTHHFYRSPIPRSSDIINFRLQRIVHADPDAKAIVIMSRPRGYFDLRRDTMSFAGAMPPPGVPLRGAGVSVSRMKSVKTEPETVVARFNNERVAGRTWPLAERHVVILEITQ
;
A
#
# COMPACT_ATOMS: atom_id res chain seq x y z
N MET A 1 -26.38 30.96 1.73
CA MET A 1 -25.43 31.10 2.84
C MET A 1 -24.16 30.42 2.37
N PRO A 2 -22.94 30.96 2.59
CA PRO A 2 -21.72 30.21 2.29
C PRO A 2 -21.76 28.91 3.07
N GLU A 3 -21.34 27.81 2.45
CA GLU A 3 -21.19 26.54 3.17
C GLU A 3 -20.26 26.74 4.37
N PRO A 4 -20.56 26.12 5.51
CA PRO A 4 -19.68 26.23 6.68
C PRO A 4 -18.28 25.71 6.30
N VAL A 5 -17.27 26.53 6.55
CA VAL A 5 -15.87 26.14 6.33
C VAL A 5 -15.60 24.90 7.17
N ASP A 6 -15.27 23.78 6.53
CA ASP A 6 -14.91 22.56 7.25
C ASP A 6 -13.58 22.75 7.97
N THR A 7 -13.65 22.74 9.29
CA THR A 7 -12.51 22.99 10.18
C THR A 7 -11.66 21.74 10.45
N ARG A 8 -12.01 20.57 9.87
CA ARG A 8 -11.22 19.35 10.04
C ARG A 8 -9.80 19.52 9.54
N PRO A 9 -8.80 19.00 10.26
CA PRO A 9 -7.41 19.10 9.84
C PRO A 9 -7.14 18.27 8.57
N SER A 10 -6.15 18.70 7.80
CA SER A 10 -5.62 17.88 6.70
C SER A 10 -4.88 16.66 7.24
N ILE A 11 -5.05 15.52 6.57
CA ILE A 11 -4.34 14.27 6.85
C ILE A 11 -3.48 13.92 5.64
N LEU A 12 -2.19 13.65 5.86
CA LEU A 12 -1.30 13.10 4.84
C LEU A 12 -0.98 11.64 5.17
N PHE A 13 -1.32 10.75 4.24
CA PHE A 13 -1.08 9.31 4.34
C PHE A 13 0.22 8.95 3.63
N VAL A 14 1.12 8.28 4.37
CA VAL A 14 2.49 7.96 3.97
C VAL A 14 2.62 6.44 3.84
N HIS A 15 2.86 5.95 2.63
CA HIS A 15 2.90 4.52 2.32
C HIS A 15 4.15 3.81 2.87
N GLY A 16 4.10 2.48 2.91
CA GLY A 16 5.19 1.61 3.35
C GLY A 16 6.27 1.35 2.30
N ASN A 17 7.18 0.43 2.63
CA ASN A 17 8.29 0.05 1.77
C ASN A 17 7.80 -0.66 0.49
N GLY A 18 8.17 -0.13 -0.66
CA GLY A 18 7.79 -0.68 -1.97
C GLY A 18 6.34 -0.39 -2.39
N GLU A 19 5.59 0.38 -1.61
CA GLU A 19 4.18 0.70 -1.84
C GLU A 19 3.98 2.02 -2.60
N SER A 20 2.76 2.46 -2.71
CA SER A 20 2.34 3.72 -3.33
C SER A 20 1.12 4.30 -2.60
N ALA A 21 0.67 5.47 -3.00
CA ALA A 21 -0.57 6.10 -2.54
C ALA A 21 -1.78 5.15 -2.59
N ALA A 22 -1.85 4.29 -3.60
CA ALA A 22 -2.96 3.34 -3.80
C ALA A 22 -3.20 2.37 -2.63
N SER A 23 -2.20 2.14 -1.78
CA SER A 23 -2.36 1.31 -0.58
C SER A 23 -3.40 1.90 0.38
N TRP A 24 -3.54 3.22 0.42
CA TRP A 24 -4.45 3.95 1.30
C TRP A 24 -5.89 4.08 0.78
N GLN A 25 -6.18 3.60 -0.43
CA GLN A 25 -7.45 3.80 -1.11
C GLN A 25 -8.67 3.49 -0.22
N THR A 26 -8.72 2.30 0.37
CA THR A 26 -9.87 1.90 1.22
C THR A 26 -9.94 2.69 2.53
N THR A 27 -8.81 3.14 3.06
CA THR A 27 -8.77 4.01 4.25
C THR A 27 -9.32 5.39 3.93
N LEU A 28 -8.94 5.98 2.81
CA LEU A 28 -9.51 7.28 2.38
C LEU A 28 -11.02 7.19 2.21
N TRP A 29 -11.52 6.13 1.53
CA TRP A 29 -12.94 5.91 1.35
C TRP A 29 -13.71 5.79 2.69
N ARG A 30 -13.11 5.17 3.71
CA ARG A 30 -13.71 5.10 5.06
C ARG A 30 -13.76 6.47 5.73
N PHE A 31 -12.70 7.29 5.63
CA PHE A 31 -12.74 8.67 6.12
C PHE A 31 -13.83 9.49 5.42
N GLN A 32 -13.94 9.39 4.09
CA GLN A 32 -14.99 10.04 3.30
C GLN A 32 -16.39 9.54 3.68
N SER A 33 -16.56 8.23 3.92
CA SER A 33 -17.84 7.64 4.38
C SER A 33 -18.26 8.13 5.77
N ASN A 34 -17.31 8.69 6.52
CA ASN A 34 -17.56 9.36 7.80
C ASN A 34 -17.55 10.91 7.68
N GLY A 35 -17.75 11.42 6.46
CA GLY A 35 -17.92 12.84 6.19
C GLY A 35 -16.62 13.64 6.15
N TRP A 36 -15.43 13.02 6.09
CA TRP A 36 -14.18 13.78 5.92
C TRP A 36 -14.08 14.30 4.49
N PRO A 37 -13.81 15.61 4.28
CA PRO A 37 -13.73 16.17 2.93
C PRO A 37 -12.56 15.57 2.15
N THR A 38 -12.78 15.25 0.88
CA THR A 38 -11.73 14.76 -0.02
C THR A 38 -10.56 15.73 -0.10
N SER A 39 -10.81 17.04 -0.08
CA SER A 39 -9.79 18.10 -0.12
C SER A 39 -8.86 18.14 1.10
N LYS A 40 -9.20 17.43 2.17
CA LYS A 40 -8.42 17.32 3.41
C LYS A 40 -7.69 15.97 3.54
N LEU A 41 -7.87 15.07 2.61
CA LEU A 41 -7.22 13.75 2.57
C LEU A 41 -6.16 13.75 1.47
N HIS A 42 -4.92 13.62 1.87
CA HIS A 42 -3.76 13.69 0.97
C HIS A 42 -2.96 12.40 1.04
N THR A 43 -2.37 12.01 -0.08
CA THR A 43 -1.44 10.89 -0.17
C THR A 43 -0.17 11.33 -0.87
N LEU A 44 0.88 10.55 -0.79
CA LEU A 44 2.11 10.77 -1.56
C LEU A 44 2.55 9.49 -2.27
N ASP A 45 3.28 9.66 -3.35
CA ASP A 45 4.00 8.60 -4.07
C ASP A 45 5.50 8.92 -4.03
N LEU A 46 6.25 8.30 -3.10
CA LEU A 46 7.71 8.43 -3.08
C LEU A 46 8.28 7.81 -4.37
N PRO A 47 9.04 8.54 -5.19
CA PRO A 47 9.51 8.06 -6.50
C PRO A 47 10.19 6.69 -6.46
N TYR A 48 11.10 6.47 -5.49
CA TYR A 48 11.80 5.22 -5.26
C TYR A 48 11.37 4.63 -3.91
N PRO A 49 10.28 3.85 -3.85
CA PRO A 49 9.65 3.48 -2.59
C PRO A 49 10.42 2.42 -1.79
N TYR A 50 11.39 1.74 -2.40
CA TYR A 50 12.21 0.74 -1.70
C TYR A 50 13.36 1.38 -0.94
N ALA A 51 13.58 0.91 0.30
CA ALA A 51 14.72 1.27 1.12
C ALA A 51 16.02 0.73 0.54
N ARG A 52 17.13 1.43 0.79
CA ARG A 52 18.48 0.92 0.50
C ARG A 52 18.82 -0.26 1.41
N ASP A 53 19.67 -1.15 0.95
CA ASP A 53 20.22 -2.24 1.78
C ASP A 53 21.16 -1.72 2.86
N ASP A 54 21.91 -0.68 2.55
CA ASP A 54 22.70 0.16 3.45
C ASP A 54 22.22 1.62 3.27
N ASP A 55 21.63 2.18 4.32
CA ASP A 55 21.03 3.52 4.28
C ASP A 55 22.07 4.62 4.03
N THR A 56 23.32 4.37 4.34
CA THR A 56 24.44 5.32 4.20
C THR A 56 25.05 5.35 2.79
N GLN A 57 24.73 4.36 1.92
CA GLN A 57 25.31 4.22 0.60
C GLN A 57 24.28 4.47 -0.50
N PRO A 58 24.61 5.24 -1.55
CA PRO A 58 23.73 5.39 -2.71
C PRO A 58 23.44 4.03 -3.37
N GLN A 59 22.16 3.78 -3.70
CA GLN A 59 21.73 2.58 -4.39
C GLN A 59 20.67 2.92 -5.44
N ALA A 60 20.91 2.55 -6.69
CA ALA A 60 20.02 2.86 -7.80
C ALA A 60 18.62 2.29 -7.60
N GLY A 61 17.57 3.08 -7.91
CA GLY A 61 16.17 2.68 -7.79
C GLY A 61 15.66 2.59 -6.34
N ARG A 62 16.43 3.09 -5.37
CA ARG A 62 16.09 3.05 -3.94
C ARG A 62 16.34 4.39 -3.26
N SER A 63 15.69 4.62 -2.13
CA SER A 63 15.82 5.84 -1.33
C SER A 63 16.32 5.53 0.08
N SER A 64 17.07 6.45 0.67
CA SER A 64 17.45 6.41 2.07
C SER A 64 16.31 6.87 2.98
N SER A 65 16.45 6.67 4.28
CA SER A 65 15.57 7.24 5.30
C SER A 65 15.58 8.77 5.27
N GLY A 66 16.72 9.38 4.94
CA GLY A 66 16.87 10.83 4.74
C GLY A 66 16.13 11.34 3.51
N ASP A 67 16.25 10.63 2.36
CA ASP A 67 15.53 10.97 1.13
C ASP A 67 14.00 10.95 1.36
N PHE A 68 13.50 9.95 2.10
CA PHE A 68 12.07 9.85 2.39
C PHE A 68 11.60 11.00 3.31
N ALA A 69 12.33 11.31 4.36
CA ALA A 69 11.97 12.41 5.26
C ALA A 69 12.00 13.77 4.54
N ALA A 70 12.96 14.01 3.66
CA ALA A 70 13.04 15.22 2.87
C ALA A 70 11.87 15.34 1.88
N TYR A 71 11.51 14.24 1.20
CA TYR A 71 10.35 14.20 0.32
C TYR A 71 9.04 14.44 1.10
N LEU A 72 8.87 13.78 2.25
CA LEU A 72 7.73 13.99 3.14
C LEU A 72 7.61 15.46 3.56
N LYS A 73 8.72 16.10 3.94
CA LYS A 73 8.74 17.52 4.28
C LYS A 73 8.19 18.39 3.14
N THR A 74 8.62 18.14 1.93
CA THR A 74 8.14 18.89 0.74
C THR A 74 6.61 18.75 0.59
N GLN A 75 6.05 17.55 0.79
CA GLN A 75 4.62 17.34 0.72
C GLN A 75 3.86 18.05 1.86
N VAL A 76 4.38 17.97 3.08
CA VAL A 76 3.81 18.69 4.24
C VAL A 76 3.78 20.19 4.00
N ASP A 77 4.90 20.76 3.54
CA ASP A 77 5.01 22.20 3.27
C ASP A 77 3.99 22.63 2.19
N ALA A 78 3.83 21.85 1.13
CA ALA A 78 2.87 22.12 0.05
C ALA A 78 1.40 22.06 0.53
N ILE A 79 1.05 21.11 1.40
CA ILE A 79 -0.29 20.99 1.96
C ILE A 79 -0.56 22.18 2.90
N ARG A 80 0.37 22.51 3.78
CA ARG A 80 0.23 23.60 4.74
C ARG A 80 0.11 24.96 4.04
N ALA A 81 0.86 25.19 2.96
CA ALA A 81 0.75 26.41 2.15
C ALA A 81 -0.68 26.63 1.59
N LYS A 82 -1.43 25.56 1.33
CA LYS A 82 -2.82 25.60 0.87
C LYS A 82 -3.83 25.59 2.02
N ASN A 83 -3.39 25.50 3.26
CA ASN A 83 -4.22 25.30 4.44
C ASN A 83 -3.84 26.29 5.57
N ASP A 84 -3.56 27.54 5.20
CA ASP A 84 -3.26 28.66 6.09
C ASP A 84 -2.16 28.36 7.12
N GLY A 85 -1.20 27.51 6.78
CA GLY A 85 -0.09 27.10 7.63
C GLY A 85 -0.49 26.23 8.83
N GLN A 86 -1.75 25.75 8.91
CA GLN A 86 -2.21 24.94 10.02
C GLN A 86 -1.43 23.63 10.14
N PRO A 87 -1.24 23.13 11.37
CA PRO A 87 -0.68 21.80 11.59
C PRO A 87 -1.51 20.71 10.93
N ILE A 88 -0.84 19.65 10.45
CA ILE A 88 -1.51 18.52 9.80
C ILE A 88 -1.36 17.25 10.62
N ILE A 89 -2.12 16.24 10.25
CA ILE A 89 -2.03 14.88 10.78
C ILE A 89 -1.20 14.04 9.80
N LEU A 90 -0.27 13.24 10.31
CA LEU A 90 0.49 12.27 9.52
C LEU A 90 0.08 10.85 9.91
N VAL A 91 -0.21 10.02 8.91
CA VAL A 91 -0.55 8.61 9.08
C VAL A 91 0.39 7.79 8.21
N GLY A 92 1.23 6.95 8.82
CA GLY A 92 2.25 6.17 8.11
C GLY A 92 2.10 4.67 8.29
N ALA A 93 2.30 3.92 7.20
CA ALA A 93 2.39 2.47 7.21
C ALA A 93 3.86 2.01 7.15
N GLY A 94 4.24 1.05 7.99
CA GLY A 94 5.56 0.43 7.94
C GLY A 94 6.70 1.45 7.92
N ARG A 95 7.48 1.46 6.84
CA ARG A 95 8.57 2.41 6.57
C ARG A 95 8.14 3.88 6.66
N GLY A 96 6.92 4.17 6.18
CA GLY A 96 6.37 5.53 6.21
C GLY A 96 6.23 6.08 7.62
N GLY A 97 5.98 5.24 8.61
CA GLY A 97 5.97 5.65 10.01
C GLY A 97 7.34 6.09 10.53
N ASN A 98 8.42 5.41 10.16
CA ASN A 98 9.77 5.84 10.51
C ASN A 98 10.18 7.12 9.75
N ALA A 99 9.69 7.33 8.51
CA ALA A 99 9.86 8.60 7.81
C ALA A 99 9.17 9.75 8.55
N ILE A 100 7.95 9.52 9.09
CA ILE A 100 7.24 10.49 9.93
C ILE A 100 8.04 10.81 11.18
N ARG A 101 8.54 9.79 11.90
CA ARG A 101 9.38 9.97 13.09
C ARG A 101 10.62 10.79 12.79
N ASN A 102 11.30 10.47 11.67
CA ASN A 102 12.49 11.19 11.24
C ASN A 102 12.17 12.66 10.88
N TYR A 103 11.11 12.88 10.13
CA TYR A 103 10.67 14.24 9.80
C TYR A 103 10.32 15.06 11.06
N VAL A 104 9.57 14.49 11.99
CA VAL A 104 9.18 15.18 13.23
C VAL A 104 10.40 15.50 14.09
N GLN A 105 11.31 14.53 14.29
CA GLN A 105 12.42 14.67 15.22
C GLN A 105 13.61 15.45 14.63
N ASN A 106 13.84 15.35 13.32
CA ASN A 106 15.05 15.86 12.68
C ASN A 106 14.77 16.83 11.52
N GLY A 107 13.54 16.83 10.98
CA GLY A 107 13.17 17.61 9.79
C GLY A 107 12.33 18.87 10.07
N GLY A 108 12.12 19.24 11.33
CA GLY A 108 11.31 20.40 11.73
C GLY A 108 9.81 20.12 11.81
N GLY A 109 9.39 18.84 11.79
CA GLY A 109 7.99 18.44 11.83
C GLY A 109 7.28 18.72 13.16
N GLN A 110 8.03 18.92 14.26
CA GLN A 110 7.46 19.14 15.60
C GLN A 110 6.52 20.36 15.65
N GLN A 111 6.75 21.37 14.84
CA GLN A 111 5.92 22.59 14.79
C GLN A 111 4.82 22.50 13.72
N THR A 112 4.80 21.46 12.90
CA THR A 112 3.93 21.35 11.72
C THR A 112 2.96 20.18 11.78
N VAL A 113 3.14 19.28 12.76
CA VAL A 113 2.36 18.06 12.95
C VAL A 113 1.64 18.10 14.28
N SER A 114 0.33 17.84 14.28
CA SER A 114 -0.47 17.75 15.50
C SER A 114 -0.62 16.32 16.02
N HIS A 115 -0.76 15.37 15.10
CA HIS A 115 -0.94 13.94 15.40
C HIS A 115 -0.10 13.10 14.44
N ALA A 116 0.47 12.04 14.96
CA ALA A 116 1.19 11.05 14.17
C ALA A 116 0.66 9.63 14.48
N VAL A 117 0.23 8.92 13.45
CA VAL A 117 -0.21 7.52 13.52
C VAL A 117 0.80 6.64 12.80
N LEU A 118 1.29 5.62 13.46
CA LEU A 118 2.32 4.71 12.99
C LEU A 118 1.76 3.28 12.98
N ALA A 119 1.40 2.79 11.80
CA ALA A 119 0.74 1.49 11.62
C ALA A 119 1.75 0.44 11.11
N GLY A 120 1.95 -0.63 11.86
CA GLY A 120 2.92 -1.68 11.54
C GLY A 120 4.36 -1.15 11.39
N THR A 121 4.65 0.01 11.98
CA THR A 121 5.96 0.66 11.84
C THR A 121 7.01 -0.10 12.65
N PRO A 122 8.12 -0.54 12.02
CA PRO A 122 9.18 -1.24 12.73
C PRO A 122 10.03 -0.26 13.54
N SER A 123 9.47 0.27 14.64
CA SER A 123 10.08 1.33 15.45
C SER A 123 11.40 0.90 16.06
N HIS A 124 11.53 -0.38 16.42
CA HIS A 124 12.77 -0.98 16.96
C HIS A 124 13.44 -1.95 15.95
N GLY A 125 13.00 -1.89 14.67
CA GLY A 125 13.55 -2.69 13.59
C GLY A 125 12.75 -3.94 13.26
N ILE A 126 13.15 -4.60 12.17
CA ILE A 126 12.68 -5.91 11.73
C ILE A 126 13.62 -7.01 12.18
N TRP A 127 14.90 -6.68 12.33
CA TRP A 127 15.93 -7.53 12.92
C TRP A 127 16.92 -6.68 13.73
N ALA A 128 17.51 -7.30 14.76
CA ALA A 128 18.60 -6.75 15.55
C ALA A 128 19.71 -7.82 15.68
N VAL A 129 20.28 -8.21 14.54
CA VAL A 129 21.26 -9.30 14.41
C VAL A 129 22.59 -8.71 13.95
N LYS A 130 23.64 -8.91 14.78
CA LYS A 130 24.99 -8.43 14.47
C LYS A 130 25.53 -9.07 13.19
N GLY A 131 26.11 -8.26 12.30
CA GLY A 131 26.62 -8.69 11.01
C GLY A 131 25.56 -8.79 9.90
N LEU A 132 24.28 -8.63 10.21
CA LEU A 132 23.21 -8.68 9.22
C LEU A 132 22.74 -7.26 8.88
N ARG A 133 23.23 -6.71 7.77
CA ARG A 133 22.80 -5.40 7.23
C ARG A 133 22.59 -4.35 8.33
N GLU A 134 23.56 -4.15 9.20
CA GLU A 134 23.45 -3.31 10.39
C GLU A 134 23.13 -1.84 10.05
N GLN A 135 23.53 -1.37 8.87
CA GLN A 135 23.27 0.01 8.42
C GLN A 135 21.93 0.16 7.65
N SER A 136 21.16 -0.91 7.52
CA SER A 136 19.81 -0.79 6.96
C SER A 136 18.90 0.00 7.91
N GLU A 137 18.03 0.86 7.35
CA GLU A 137 17.01 1.57 8.16
C GLU A 137 16.04 0.62 8.90
N PHE A 138 16.03 -0.67 8.54
CA PHE A 138 15.21 -1.70 9.20
C PHE A 138 15.95 -2.49 10.29
N SER A 139 17.24 -2.26 10.46
CA SER A 139 18.01 -2.90 11.54
C SER A 139 17.84 -2.14 12.85
N GLY A 140 17.40 -2.82 13.90
CA GLY A 140 17.37 -2.26 15.26
C GLY A 140 18.76 -1.85 15.79
N LEU A 141 19.84 -2.31 15.13
CA LEU A 141 21.22 -1.93 15.43
C LEU A 141 21.70 -0.72 14.64
N SER A 142 20.92 -0.23 13.66
CA SER A 142 21.30 0.91 12.83
C SER A 142 21.40 2.20 13.64
N ASN A 143 22.35 3.06 13.28
CA ASN A 143 22.45 4.41 13.86
C ASN A 143 21.15 5.21 13.67
N PHE A 144 20.42 4.95 12.59
CA PHE A 144 19.15 5.60 12.29
C PHE A 144 18.08 5.27 13.37
N LEU A 145 17.75 4.00 13.58
CA LEU A 145 16.72 3.62 14.57
C LEU A 145 17.18 3.90 16.01
N GLN A 146 18.45 3.65 16.32
CA GLN A 146 19.00 4.01 17.63
C GLN A 146 18.91 5.52 17.90
N GLY A 147 19.13 6.35 16.88
CA GLY A 147 18.97 7.79 16.96
C GLY A 147 17.52 8.21 17.22
N LEU A 148 16.56 7.62 16.48
CA LEU A 148 15.12 7.87 16.66
C LEU A 148 14.62 7.43 18.04
N ASN A 149 15.16 6.35 18.59
CA ASN A 149 14.73 5.76 19.87
C ASN A 149 15.42 6.37 21.10
N LYS A 150 16.34 7.34 20.93
CA LYS A 150 16.91 8.05 22.08
C LYS A 150 15.80 8.70 22.90
N PRO A 151 15.88 8.65 24.24
CA PRO A 151 14.95 9.36 25.11
C PRO A 151 14.81 10.85 24.76
N LYS A 152 13.59 11.35 24.72
CA LYS A 152 13.28 12.76 24.42
C LYS A 152 13.11 13.59 25.70
N ASP A 153 12.89 12.93 26.84
CA ASP A 153 12.73 13.56 28.13
C ASP A 153 13.22 12.65 29.30
N ALA A 154 13.11 13.17 30.52
CA ALA A 154 13.53 12.43 31.73
C ALA A 154 12.64 11.19 32.01
N ALA A 155 11.41 11.11 31.48
CA ALA A 155 10.57 9.91 31.58
C ALA A 155 10.99 8.83 30.60
N GLY A 156 11.90 9.15 29.69
CA GLY A 156 12.43 8.24 28.68
C GLY A 156 11.48 8.01 27.52
N HIS A 157 10.63 8.99 27.19
CA HIS A 157 9.78 8.90 25.99
C HIS A 157 10.63 8.85 24.73
N GLU A 158 10.22 8.03 23.77
CA GLU A 158 10.91 7.87 22.48
C GLU A 158 10.33 8.81 21.40
N VAL A 159 9.32 9.58 21.76
CA VAL A 159 8.64 10.54 20.91
C VAL A 159 8.48 11.89 21.63
N PRO A 160 8.46 13.03 20.90
CA PRO A 160 8.15 14.33 21.48
C PRO A 160 6.74 14.37 22.06
N THR A 161 6.57 14.99 23.25
CA THR A 161 5.31 14.97 23.99
C THR A 161 4.33 16.08 23.60
N ASP A 162 4.73 17.03 22.80
CA ASP A 162 3.91 18.10 22.24
C ASP A 162 3.08 17.68 21.01
N ILE A 163 3.29 16.47 20.53
CA ILE A 163 2.53 15.81 19.46
C ILE A 163 1.83 14.58 20.03
N ARG A 164 0.61 14.32 19.57
CA ARG A 164 -0.10 13.09 19.92
C ARG A 164 0.38 11.95 19.03
N TRP A 165 0.73 10.81 19.65
CA TRP A 165 1.26 9.64 18.94
C TRP A 165 0.39 8.41 19.16
N LEU A 166 0.10 7.68 18.06
CA LEU A 166 -0.54 6.38 18.09
C LEU A 166 0.37 5.37 17.36
N THR A 167 0.60 4.21 17.97
CA THR A 167 1.12 3.05 17.25
C THR A 167 0.05 1.97 17.13
N ILE A 168 -0.02 1.32 15.98
CA ILE A 168 -0.91 0.18 15.71
C ILE A 168 -0.06 -1.01 15.31
N ARG A 169 -0.20 -2.13 16.02
CA ARG A 169 0.53 -3.37 15.74
C ARG A 169 -0.35 -4.60 15.76
N SER A 170 0.17 -5.69 15.25
CA SER A 170 -0.39 -7.02 15.44
C SER A 170 0.03 -7.62 16.79
N ASP A 171 -0.65 -8.67 17.20
CA ASP A 171 -0.27 -9.52 18.34
C ASP A 171 0.88 -10.50 17.96
N ASP A 172 0.77 -11.24 16.84
CA ASP A 172 1.80 -12.20 16.38
C ASP A 172 1.76 -12.42 14.85
N ASN A 173 0.79 -11.90 14.12
CA ASN A 173 0.62 -12.22 12.70
C ASN A 173 1.37 -11.29 11.74
N ASP A 174 2.04 -10.27 12.25
CA ASP A 174 2.95 -9.44 11.46
C ASP A 174 4.25 -10.23 11.15
N LYS A 175 4.49 -10.48 9.86
CA LYS A 175 5.68 -11.23 9.42
C LYS A 175 7.02 -10.57 9.77
N PHE A 176 7.02 -9.29 10.11
CA PHE A 176 8.21 -8.51 10.45
C PHE A 176 8.36 -8.29 11.96
N ALA A 177 7.36 -8.67 12.77
CA ALA A 177 7.34 -8.50 14.22
C ALA A 177 6.58 -9.64 14.87
N ARG A 178 7.13 -10.86 14.81
CA ARG A 178 6.53 -12.05 15.41
C ARG A 178 6.93 -12.19 16.87
N ALA A 179 6.00 -12.67 17.70
CA ALA A 179 6.25 -12.89 19.13
C ALA A 179 7.44 -13.84 19.39
N THR A 180 7.71 -14.78 18.49
CA THR A 180 8.82 -15.74 18.57
C THR A 180 10.16 -15.21 18.06
N GLY A 181 10.20 -14.04 17.43
CA GLY A 181 11.37 -13.56 16.69
C GLY A 181 11.70 -14.34 15.42
N GLU A 182 10.80 -15.21 15.00
CA GLU A 182 10.98 -16.03 13.80
C GLU A 182 10.75 -15.20 12.53
N TRP A 183 11.64 -15.34 11.55
CA TRP A 183 11.43 -14.73 10.24
C TRP A 183 10.72 -15.73 9.31
N ILE A 184 9.53 -15.35 8.80
CA ILE A 184 8.84 -16.15 7.78
C ILE A 184 9.70 -16.20 6.52
N GLY A 185 10.07 -17.39 6.07
CA GLY A 185 10.98 -17.59 4.92
C GLY A 185 12.43 -17.88 5.31
N SER A 186 12.81 -17.64 6.56
CA SER A 186 14.09 -18.07 7.13
C SER A 186 13.92 -18.46 8.61
N PRO A 187 13.18 -19.54 8.89
CA PRO A 187 12.76 -19.89 10.25
C PRO A 187 13.90 -20.27 11.19
N GLN A 188 15.12 -20.43 10.67
CA GLN A 188 16.33 -20.68 11.49
C GLN A 188 16.98 -19.38 11.98
N LEU A 189 16.57 -18.22 11.45
CA LEU A 189 17.06 -16.92 11.85
C LEU A 189 16.17 -16.35 12.95
N ASN A 190 16.69 -16.22 14.17
CA ASN A 190 16.08 -15.39 15.19
C ASN A 190 16.44 -13.93 14.90
N THR A 191 15.43 -13.10 14.69
CA THR A 191 15.59 -11.67 14.38
C THR A 191 15.96 -10.82 15.60
N ASN A 192 15.85 -11.36 16.84
CA ASN A 192 15.95 -10.63 18.11
C ASN A 192 14.92 -9.47 18.21
N ILE A 193 13.84 -9.53 17.42
CA ILE A 193 12.71 -8.60 17.43
C ILE A 193 11.46 -9.39 17.75
N ASP A 194 10.58 -8.84 18.57
CA ASP A 194 9.29 -9.45 18.91
C ASP A 194 8.10 -8.59 18.43
N ALA A 195 6.90 -9.05 18.73
CA ALA A 195 5.66 -8.37 18.33
C ALA A 195 5.50 -6.95 18.90
N ARG A 196 6.32 -6.56 19.89
CA ARG A 196 6.30 -5.22 20.49
C ARG A 196 7.21 -4.21 19.79
N SER A 197 7.98 -4.65 18.79
CA SER A 197 8.87 -3.75 18.03
C SER A 197 8.18 -2.46 17.54
N PRO A 198 6.90 -2.45 17.12
CA PRO A 198 6.22 -1.23 16.73
C PRO A 198 5.83 -0.30 17.88
N GLU A 199 5.76 -0.76 19.13
CA GLU A 199 5.39 0.09 20.28
C GLU A 199 6.42 1.20 20.50
N LEU A 200 5.94 2.35 20.99
CA LEU A 200 6.79 3.47 21.39
C LEU A 200 6.42 3.96 22.77
N LYS A 201 7.41 4.20 23.60
CA LYS A 201 7.22 4.83 24.90
C LYS A 201 6.85 6.29 24.72
N GLY A 202 5.75 6.70 25.32
CA GLY A 202 5.16 8.03 25.15
C GLY A 202 4.07 8.11 24.08
N ALA A 203 3.77 7.01 23.38
CA ALA A 203 2.66 6.89 22.46
C ALA A 203 1.50 6.09 23.06
N GLN A 204 0.29 6.29 22.55
CA GLN A 204 -0.79 5.32 22.69
C GLN A 204 -0.45 4.11 21.83
N ASN A 205 -0.44 2.90 22.41
CA ASN A 205 -0.10 1.67 21.69
C ASN A 205 -1.36 0.79 21.60
N VAL A 206 -1.79 0.45 20.38
CA VAL A 206 -2.98 -0.35 20.08
C VAL A 206 -2.58 -1.66 19.41
N VAL A 207 -3.17 -2.76 19.84
CA VAL A 207 -2.97 -4.10 19.28
C VAL A 207 -4.20 -4.51 18.50
N LEU A 208 -4.02 -4.90 17.24
CA LEU A 208 -5.06 -5.51 16.40
C LEU A 208 -4.83 -7.03 16.35
N PRO A 209 -5.69 -7.82 16.98
CA PRO A 209 -5.51 -9.27 17.03
C PRO A 209 -5.51 -9.89 15.63
N LYS A 210 -4.55 -10.78 15.37
CA LYS A 210 -4.40 -11.54 14.12
C LYS A 210 -4.23 -10.71 12.84
N ALA A 211 -4.09 -9.38 12.93
CA ALA A 211 -3.83 -8.54 11.77
C ALA A 211 -2.46 -8.90 11.16
N ASP A 212 -2.37 -8.98 9.84
CA ASP A 212 -1.08 -9.04 9.17
C ASP A 212 -0.43 -7.65 9.14
N HIS A 213 0.83 -7.60 8.67
CA HIS A 213 1.59 -6.35 8.62
C HIS A 213 0.87 -5.19 7.93
N ARG A 214 0.22 -5.46 6.78
CA ARG A 214 -0.50 -4.43 6.02
C ARG A 214 -1.86 -4.12 6.63
N GLU A 215 -2.54 -5.11 7.17
CA GLU A 215 -3.83 -4.92 7.84
C GLU A 215 -3.72 -4.02 9.08
N THR A 216 -2.53 -3.91 9.71
CA THR A 216 -2.31 -2.92 10.77
C THR A 216 -2.52 -1.48 10.28
N ALA A 217 -2.44 -1.23 8.97
CA ALA A 217 -2.64 0.08 8.34
C ALA A 217 -3.96 0.18 7.56
N TYR A 218 -4.36 -0.86 6.84
CA TYR A 218 -5.39 -0.75 5.80
C TYR A 218 -6.71 -1.43 6.14
N SER A 219 -6.79 -2.18 7.24
CA SER A 219 -8.01 -2.87 7.65
C SER A 219 -9.07 -1.92 8.22
N PRO A 220 -10.35 -2.34 8.25
CA PRO A 220 -11.42 -1.60 8.95
C PRO A 220 -11.10 -1.32 10.42
N ALA A 221 -10.50 -2.30 11.12
CA ALA A 221 -10.10 -2.13 12.52
C ALA A 221 -8.97 -1.10 12.70
N ALA A 222 -8.02 -1.06 11.78
CA ALA A 222 -6.97 -0.04 11.77
C ALA A 222 -7.57 1.36 11.54
N PHE A 223 -8.49 1.49 10.58
CA PHE A 223 -9.22 2.73 10.36
C PHE A 223 -9.96 3.19 11.62
N GLU A 224 -10.69 2.30 12.30
CA GLU A 224 -11.42 2.64 13.54
C GLU A 224 -10.47 3.16 14.61
N ALA A 225 -9.32 2.52 14.82
CA ALA A 225 -8.31 2.96 15.77
C ALA A 225 -7.74 4.34 15.42
N MET A 226 -7.43 4.59 14.15
CA MET A 226 -6.98 5.88 13.63
C MET A 226 -8.02 6.96 13.83
N TYR A 227 -9.26 6.70 13.43
CA TYR A 227 -10.37 7.66 13.52
C TYR A 227 -10.63 8.07 14.97
N ARG A 228 -10.72 7.10 15.88
CA ARG A 228 -10.90 7.36 17.33
C ARG A 228 -9.77 8.20 17.92
N PHE A 229 -8.54 7.89 17.55
CA PHE A 229 -7.37 8.64 18.02
C PHE A 229 -7.36 10.09 17.52
N ILE A 230 -7.72 10.31 16.26
CA ILE A 230 -7.73 11.63 15.63
C ILE A 230 -8.88 12.49 16.17
N THR A 231 -10.08 11.91 16.28
CA THR A 231 -11.30 12.67 16.59
C THR A 231 -11.72 12.60 18.06
N ASN A 232 -11.23 11.64 18.82
CA ASN A 232 -11.71 11.19 20.12
C ASN A 232 -13.15 10.63 20.07
N GLU A 233 -13.67 10.28 18.91
CA GLU A 233 -15.00 9.73 18.67
C GLU A 233 -14.91 8.43 17.86
N SER A 234 -15.93 7.57 18.00
CA SER A 234 -16.05 6.39 17.13
C SER A 234 -16.51 6.82 15.72
N PRO A 235 -16.02 6.16 14.67
CA PRO A 235 -16.59 6.37 13.34
C PRO A 235 -18.06 5.92 13.32
N THR A 236 -18.88 6.58 12.52
CA THR A 236 -20.28 6.17 12.30
C THR A 236 -20.34 4.81 11.60
N THR A 237 -19.37 4.53 10.73
CA THR A 237 -19.25 3.26 10.03
C THR A 237 -17.81 2.92 9.71
N THR A 238 -17.47 1.63 9.71
CA THR A 238 -16.21 1.11 9.15
C THR A 238 -16.37 0.62 7.72
N GLU A 239 -17.62 0.58 7.22
CA GLU A 239 -17.94 0.18 5.86
C GLU A 239 -17.75 1.35 4.90
N ILE A 240 -17.47 1.04 3.64
CA ILE A 240 -17.34 2.03 2.57
C ILE A 240 -18.71 2.28 1.97
N GLN A 241 -19.20 3.51 2.07
CA GLN A 241 -20.46 3.92 1.46
C GLN A 241 -20.26 4.26 -0.01
N ALA A 242 -21.00 3.59 -0.89
CA ALA A 242 -20.91 3.83 -2.33
C ALA A 242 -21.44 5.23 -2.72
N GLU A 243 -20.89 5.79 -3.79
CA GLU A 243 -21.40 6.95 -4.51
C GLU A 243 -22.33 6.49 -5.64
N ASN A 244 -23.13 7.40 -6.20
CA ASN A 244 -23.97 7.09 -7.37
C ASN A 244 -23.14 6.95 -8.64
N VAL A 245 -22.05 7.70 -8.74
CA VAL A 245 -21.06 7.68 -9.82
C VAL A 245 -19.68 7.87 -9.21
N ALA A 246 -18.72 7.06 -9.58
CA ALA A 246 -17.35 7.16 -9.10
C ALA A 246 -16.43 7.78 -10.15
N ALA A 247 -15.89 8.97 -9.88
CA ALA A 247 -14.87 9.58 -10.74
C ALA A 247 -13.50 8.95 -10.44
N LEU A 248 -12.91 8.29 -11.44
CA LEU A 248 -11.69 7.52 -11.28
C LEU A 248 -10.50 8.14 -12.00
N GLY A 249 -9.36 8.07 -11.37
CA GLY A 249 -8.06 8.46 -11.90
C GLY A 249 -6.91 7.88 -11.08
N GLY A 250 -5.69 8.07 -11.54
CA GLY A 250 -4.52 7.53 -10.84
C GLY A 250 -3.22 7.71 -11.59
N LEU A 251 -2.18 7.04 -11.14
CA LEU A 251 -0.84 7.04 -11.69
C LEU A 251 -0.56 5.73 -12.42
N ILE A 252 0.02 5.80 -13.62
CA ILE A 252 0.64 4.65 -14.28
C ILE A 252 2.15 4.75 -14.07
N SER A 253 2.70 3.76 -13.37
CA SER A 253 4.12 3.65 -13.04
C SER A 253 4.66 2.27 -13.41
N GLY A 254 5.96 2.04 -13.21
CA GLY A 254 6.57 0.79 -13.61
C GLY A 254 7.76 0.40 -12.74
N VAL A 255 8.79 -0.12 -13.39
CA VAL A 255 10.03 -0.57 -12.75
C VAL A 255 11.23 0.18 -13.31
N GLU A 256 12.17 0.53 -12.45
CA GLU A 256 13.44 1.14 -12.80
C GLU A 256 14.56 0.10 -12.85
N GLY A 257 15.53 0.32 -13.74
CA GLY A 257 16.68 -0.57 -13.90
C GLY A 257 16.45 -1.66 -14.96
N GLN A 258 17.44 -2.55 -15.09
CA GLN A 258 17.44 -3.71 -16.02
C GLN A 258 17.07 -5.01 -15.27
N ASN A 259 16.85 -6.09 -16.01
CA ASN A 259 16.63 -7.44 -15.47
C ASN A 259 15.51 -7.53 -14.41
N GLY A 260 14.35 -6.93 -14.71
CA GLY A 260 13.20 -6.90 -13.81
C GLY A 260 13.13 -5.63 -12.95
N GLY A 261 14.26 -5.04 -12.64
CA GLY A 261 14.35 -3.75 -11.95
C GLY A 261 13.68 -3.73 -10.56
N PHE A 262 13.62 -2.53 -9.99
CA PHE A 262 12.85 -2.28 -8.76
C PHE A 262 11.56 -1.53 -9.11
N PRO A 263 10.40 -1.94 -8.56
CA PRO A 263 9.17 -1.17 -8.68
C PRO A 263 9.37 0.28 -8.23
N SER A 264 8.91 1.22 -9.05
CA SER A 264 8.98 2.65 -8.77
C SER A 264 7.59 3.29 -8.82
N ASN A 265 7.47 4.51 -8.29
CA ASN A 265 6.30 5.37 -8.45
C ASN A 265 6.57 6.47 -9.48
N LEU A 266 7.61 6.31 -10.27
CA LEU A 266 7.87 7.23 -11.38
C LEU A 266 6.83 7.06 -12.48
N PRO A 267 6.33 8.16 -13.07
CA PRO A 267 5.33 8.11 -14.13
C PRO A 267 5.90 7.48 -15.41
N ILE A 268 5.04 6.76 -16.14
CA ILE A 268 5.36 6.29 -17.51
C ILE A 268 4.67 7.21 -18.50
N ASN A 269 5.45 8.02 -19.19
CA ASN A 269 4.96 8.85 -20.29
C ASN A 269 4.53 8.00 -21.48
N GLY A 270 3.39 8.36 -22.10
CA GLY A 270 2.87 7.70 -23.29
C GLY A 270 2.26 6.32 -23.03
N ALA A 271 2.05 5.93 -21.78
CA ALA A 271 1.26 4.74 -21.48
C ALA A 271 -0.20 4.97 -21.90
N ARG A 272 -0.84 3.93 -22.45
CA ARG A 272 -2.24 3.95 -22.83
C ARG A 272 -3.06 3.11 -21.86
N ILE A 273 -4.15 3.68 -21.38
CA ILE A 273 -5.18 2.98 -20.61
C ILE A 273 -6.46 2.86 -21.45
N GLU A 274 -7.07 1.68 -21.41
CA GLU A 274 -8.39 1.40 -21.95
C GLU A 274 -9.23 0.69 -20.89
N ILE A 275 -10.50 1.03 -20.76
CA ILE A 275 -11.40 0.47 -19.74
C ILE A 275 -12.58 -0.18 -20.45
N TYR A 276 -12.85 -1.44 -20.08
CA TYR A 276 -13.94 -2.24 -20.64
C TYR A 276 -14.86 -2.72 -19.53
N PRO A 277 -16.18 -2.55 -19.63
CA PRO A 277 -17.11 -3.22 -18.74
C PRO A 277 -17.06 -4.72 -18.97
N VAL A 278 -17.06 -5.50 -17.90
CA VAL A 278 -16.96 -6.96 -17.97
C VAL A 278 -18.06 -7.65 -17.16
N ASN A 279 -18.41 -8.83 -17.59
CA ASN A 279 -19.29 -9.71 -16.81
C ASN A 279 -18.55 -10.16 -15.53
N PRO A 280 -19.06 -9.90 -14.33
CA PRO A 280 -18.38 -10.20 -13.07
C PRO A 280 -18.20 -11.72 -12.80
N ALA A 281 -18.97 -12.57 -13.49
CA ALA A 281 -18.86 -14.02 -13.33
C ALA A 281 -17.75 -14.63 -14.20
N THR A 282 -17.43 -14.01 -15.36
CA THR A 282 -16.57 -14.62 -16.37
C THR A 282 -15.35 -13.77 -16.72
N GLY A 283 -15.35 -12.45 -16.42
CA GLY A 283 -14.35 -11.51 -16.90
C GLY A 283 -14.43 -11.23 -18.41
N LEU A 284 -15.47 -11.69 -19.09
CA LEU A 284 -15.68 -11.40 -20.50
C LEU A 284 -16.17 -9.95 -20.68
N ARG A 285 -15.62 -9.26 -21.67
CA ARG A 285 -16.10 -7.92 -22.04
C ARG A 285 -17.56 -7.99 -22.46
N ILE A 286 -18.34 -6.99 -22.05
CA ILE A 286 -19.76 -6.86 -22.43
C ILE A 286 -19.85 -6.29 -23.85
N ASP A 287 -18.95 -5.34 -24.16
CA ASP A 287 -18.87 -4.68 -25.46
C ASP A 287 -17.46 -4.86 -26.07
N ASP A 288 -17.36 -4.81 -27.38
CA ASP A 288 -16.10 -4.98 -28.11
C ASP A 288 -15.17 -3.75 -27.96
N GLY A 289 -15.72 -2.56 -27.78
CA GLY A 289 -14.97 -1.31 -27.63
C GLY A 289 -14.78 -0.88 -26.17
N PRO A 290 -13.71 -0.10 -25.86
CA PRO A 290 -13.54 0.47 -24.55
C PRO A 290 -14.55 1.60 -24.30
N VAL A 291 -15.09 1.68 -23.07
CA VAL A 291 -15.94 2.82 -22.65
C VAL A 291 -15.09 4.05 -22.29
N TYR A 292 -13.81 3.87 -22.11
CA TYR A 292 -12.84 4.94 -21.85
C TYR A 292 -11.47 4.58 -22.42
N SER A 293 -10.75 5.59 -22.93
CA SER A 293 -9.40 5.46 -23.43
C SER A 293 -8.63 6.76 -23.29
N GLN A 294 -7.40 6.67 -22.78
CA GLN A 294 -6.48 7.81 -22.66
C GLN A 294 -5.04 7.36 -22.90
N THR A 295 -4.25 8.21 -23.57
CA THR A 295 -2.79 8.14 -23.54
C THR A 295 -2.30 9.18 -22.52
N VAL A 296 -1.55 8.74 -21.50
CA VAL A 296 -1.08 9.64 -20.45
C VAL A 296 0.14 10.43 -20.90
N GLU A 297 0.25 11.64 -20.35
CA GLU A 297 1.37 12.55 -20.58
C GLU A 297 2.54 12.27 -19.62
N GLU A 298 3.53 13.17 -19.57
CA GLU A 298 4.76 13.05 -18.76
C GLU A 298 4.52 12.80 -17.27
N ASN A 299 3.40 13.30 -16.74
CA ASN A 299 3.02 13.07 -15.33
C ASN A 299 2.48 11.67 -15.05
N GLY A 300 2.28 10.84 -16.08
CA GLY A 300 1.74 9.47 -15.97
C GLY A 300 0.33 9.38 -15.41
N ARG A 301 -0.39 10.51 -15.31
CA ARG A 301 -1.73 10.57 -14.71
C ARG A 301 -2.82 10.30 -15.74
N TRP A 302 -3.72 9.42 -15.38
CA TRP A 302 -4.98 9.17 -16.07
C TRP A 302 -6.15 9.61 -15.19
N GLY A 303 -7.29 9.92 -15.80
CA GLY A 303 -8.46 10.29 -15.01
C GLY A 303 -9.62 10.85 -15.84
N GLY A 304 -10.67 11.26 -15.14
CA GLY A 304 -11.89 11.73 -15.77
C GLY A 304 -12.79 10.59 -16.29
N PHE A 305 -12.59 9.37 -15.82
CA PHE A 305 -13.51 8.27 -16.09
C PHE A 305 -14.60 8.23 -15.01
N GLU A 306 -15.85 8.37 -15.41
CA GLU A 306 -17.03 8.23 -14.55
C GLU A 306 -17.49 6.78 -14.59
N ALA A 307 -17.22 6.04 -13.52
CA ALA A 307 -17.55 4.63 -13.37
C ALA A 307 -18.90 4.44 -12.68
N ASP A 308 -19.63 3.42 -13.11
CA ASP A 308 -20.73 2.85 -12.32
C ASP A 308 -20.14 2.06 -11.15
N PRO A 309 -20.45 2.41 -9.88
CA PRO A 309 -19.86 1.77 -8.71
C PRO A 309 -20.31 0.31 -8.50
N GLU A 310 -21.30 -0.18 -9.25
CA GLU A 310 -21.74 -1.58 -9.24
C GLU A 310 -21.15 -2.40 -10.39
N GLN A 311 -20.57 -1.74 -11.40
CA GLN A 311 -20.00 -2.39 -12.58
C GLN A 311 -18.55 -2.85 -12.34
N THR A 312 -18.25 -4.05 -12.77
CA THR A 312 -16.87 -4.57 -12.82
C THR A 312 -16.22 -4.19 -14.14
N TYR A 313 -14.96 -3.75 -14.07
CA TYR A 313 -14.20 -3.33 -15.24
C TYR A 313 -12.89 -4.08 -15.39
N GLU A 314 -12.48 -4.29 -16.63
CA GLU A 314 -11.12 -4.61 -17.03
C GLU A 314 -10.39 -3.31 -17.37
N PHE A 315 -9.24 -3.08 -16.75
CA PHE A 315 -8.32 -1.98 -17.08
C PHE A 315 -7.15 -2.55 -17.85
N VAL A 316 -7.00 -2.11 -19.10
CA VAL A 316 -5.93 -2.56 -20.00
C VAL A 316 -4.89 -1.47 -20.10
N ILE A 317 -3.66 -1.77 -19.68
CA ILE A 317 -2.56 -0.81 -19.70
C ILE A 317 -1.46 -1.30 -20.62
N SER A 318 -1.14 -0.51 -21.64
CA SER A 318 -0.04 -0.76 -22.54
C SER A 318 1.00 0.36 -22.49
N ALA A 319 2.27 0.01 -22.49
CA ALA A 319 3.37 0.96 -22.49
C ALA A 319 4.62 0.38 -23.16
N ARG A 320 5.43 1.25 -23.76
CA ARG A 320 6.67 0.83 -24.41
C ARG A 320 7.61 0.13 -23.42
N GLY A 321 8.08 -1.05 -23.74
CA GLY A 321 9.03 -1.83 -22.92
C GLY A 321 8.37 -2.71 -21.85
N TYR A 322 7.04 -2.69 -21.75
CA TYR A 322 6.26 -3.54 -20.85
C TYR A 322 5.34 -4.49 -21.63
N PRO A 323 4.93 -5.62 -21.03
CA PRO A 323 3.79 -6.36 -21.53
C PRO A 323 2.50 -5.55 -21.35
N THR A 324 1.46 -5.86 -22.10
CA THR A 324 0.12 -5.34 -21.86
C THR A 324 -0.44 -5.98 -20.58
N HIS A 325 -0.84 -5.15 -19.64
CA HIS A 325 -1.40 -5.59 -18.36
C HIS A 325 -2.92 -5.49 -18.40
N HIS A 326 -3.58 -6.55 -17.96
CA HIS A 326 -5.03 -6.62 -17.78
C HIS A 326 -5.35 -6.72 -16.30
N PHE A 327 -5.86 -5.64 -15.71
CA PHE A 327 -6.24 -5.61 -14.31
C PHE A 327 -7.74 -5.81 -14.19
N TYR A 328 -8.14 -6.82 -13.42
CA TYR A 328 -9.52 -7.06 -13.00
C TYR A 328 -9.64 -6.81 -11.51
N ARG A 329 -10.64 -6.07 -11.11
CA ARG A 329 -10.90 -5.68 -9.71
C ARG A 329 -12.37 -5.84 -9.40
N SER A 330 -12.70 -5.93 -8.11
CA SER A 330 -14.07 -5.72 -7.64
C SER A 330 -14.58 -4.33 -8.04
N PRO A 331 -15.91 -4.11 -8.11
CA PRO A 331 -16.47 -2.79 -8.36
C PRO A 331 -15.86 -1.72 -7.45
N ILE A 332 -15.64 -0.53 -7.99
CA ILE A 332 -15.00 0.58 -7.28
C ILE A 332 -16.10 1.50 -6.74
N PRO A 333 -16.36 1.51 -5.42
CA PRO A 333 -17.58 2.10 -4.88
C PRO A 333 -17.56 3.62 -4.79
N ARG A 334 -16.38 4.25 -4.84
CA ARG A 334 -16.22 5.70 -4.63
C ARG A 334 -15.16 6.29 -5.53
N SER A 335 -15.28 7.59 -5.76
CA SER A 335 -14.29 8.40 -6.47
C SER A 335 -12.90 8.27 -5.85
N SER A 336 -11.87 8.27 -6.72
CA SER A 336 -10.47 8.16 -6.30
C SER A 336 -9.54 8.63 -7.41
N ASP A 337 -8.50 9.37 -7.05
CA ASP A 337 -7.40 9.79 -7.91
C ASP A 337 -6.12 8.96 -7.70
N ILE A 338 -6.23 7.87 -6.93
CA ILE A 338 -5.14 6.94 -6.61
C ILE A 338 -5.43 5.49 -7.05
N ILE A 339 -6.22 5.31 -8.12
CA ILE A 339 -6.36 4.02 -8.82
C ILE A 339 -5.08 3.80 -9.65
N ASN A 340 -4.00 3.53 -8.94
CA ASN A 340 -2.67 3.40 -9.56
C ASN A 340 -2.49 2.04 -10.21
N PHE A 341 -1.77 2.02 -11.32
CA PHE A 341 -1.33 0.81 -12.01
C PHE A 341 0.19 0.80 -12.10
N ARG A 342 0.82 -0.24 -11.53
CA ARG A 342 2.26 -0.42 -11.63
C ARG A 342 2.58 -1.58 -12.55
N LEU A 343 3.18 -1.27 -13.69
CA LEU A 343 3.53 -2.25 -14.70
C LEU A 343 4.77 -3.05 -14.28
N GLN A 344 4.78 -4.33 -14.59
CA GLN A 344 5.86 -5.27 -14.31
C GLN A 344 6.51 -5.73 -15.62
N ARG A 345 7.81 -6.02 -15.59
CA ARG A 345 8.46 -6.72 -16.69
C ARG A 345 8.38 -8.23 -16.49
N ILE A 346 8.20 -8.97 -17.57
CA ILE A 346 8.29 -10.42 -17.52
C ILE A 346 9.78 -10.77 -17.60
N VAL A 347 10.36 -11.18 -16.47
CA VAL A 347 11.81 -11.48 -16.39
C VAL A 347 12.10 -12.93 -16.73
N HIS A 348 11.21 -13.84 -16.37
CA HIS A 348 11.32 -15.27 -16.64
C HIS A 348 9.96 -15.80 -17.09
N ALA A 349 9.76 -15.87 -18.39
CA ALA A 349 8.65 -16.62 -18.94
C ALA A 349 8.98 -18.12 -18.77
N ASP A 350 8.11 -18.85 -18.10
CA ASP A 350 8.13 -20.30 -18.15
C ASP A 350 7.90 -20.72 -19.62
N PRO A 351 8.81 -21.47 -20.25
CA PRO A 351 8.73 -21.77 -21.68
C PRO A 351 7.43 -22.46 -22.10
N ASP A 352 6.77 -23.16 -21.17
CA ASP A 352 5.50 -23.85 -21.42
C ASP A 352 4.27 -22.96 -21.18
N ALA A 353 4.45 -21.77 -20.63
CA ALA A 353 3.33 -20.89 -20.32
C ALA A 353 2.72 -20.29 -21.58
N LYS A 354 1.40 -20.45 -21.74
CA LYS A 354 0.61 -19.79 -22.79
C LYS A 354 -0.07 -18.52 -22.25
N ALA A 355 -0.35 -18.48 -20.96
CA ALA A 355 -0.81 -17.28 -20.25
C ALA A 355 -0.25 -17.22 -18.83
N ILE A 356 -0.10 -16.01 -18.30
CA ILE A 356 0.27 -15.74 -16.91
C ILE A 356 -0.85 -14.97 -16.26
N VAL A 357 -1.32 -15.47 -15.10
CA VAL A 357 -2.30 -14.81 -14.27
C VAL A 357 -1.76 -14.68 -12.85
N ILE A 358 -1.97 -13.51 -12.26
CA ILE A 358 -1.50 -13.15 -10.93
C ILE A 358 -2.70 -12.80 -10.07
N MET A 359 -2.87 -13.46 -8.94
CA MET A 359 -3.77 -13.03 -7.85
C MET A 359 -2.94 -12.15 -6.92
N SER A 360 -3.40 -10.91 -6.69
CA SER A 360 -2.70 -9.92 -5.86
C SER A 360 -3.61 -9.37 -4.77
N ARG A 361 -3.06 -9.20 -3.55
CA ARG A 361 -3.73 -8.56 -2.40
C ARG A 361 -2.85 -7.42 -1.88
N PRO A 362 -2.96 -6.21 -2.45
CA PRO A 362 -2.05 -5.09 -2.12
C PRO A 362 -2.15 -4.62 -0.67
N ARG A 363 -3.31 -4.73 -0.03
CA ARG A 363 -3.61 -4.23 1.32
C ARG A 363 -3.54 -5.28 2.43
N GLY A 364 -3.04 -6.47 2.11
CA GLY A 364 -2.88 -7.56 3.09
C GLY A 364 -2.00 -8.68 2.56
N TYR A 365 -1.83 -9.72 3.39
CA TYR A 365 -1.13 -10.94 3.04
C TYR A 365 -2.08 -12.13 3.10
N PHE A 366 -1.80 -13.18 2.33
CA PHE A 366 -2.54 -14.44 2.38
C PHE A 366 -2.14 -15.24 3.61
N ASP A 367 -3.11 -15.65 4.43
CA ASP A 367 -2.91 -16.48 5.62
C ASP A 367 -3.93 -17.61 5.70
N LEU A 368 -3.51 -18.82 5.35
CA LEU A 368 -4.36 -20.02 5.33
C LEU A 368 -4.88 -20.46 6.71
N ARG A 369 -4.34 -19.92 7.80
CA ARG A 369 -4.80 -20.21 9.17
C ARG A 369 -6.07 -19.41 9.52
N ARG A 370 -6.31 -18.33 8.78
CA ARG A 370 -7.35 -17.33 9.08
C ARG A 370 -8.34 -17.17 7.93
N ASP A 371 -7.83 -17.21 6.69
CA ASP A 371 -8.58 -16.84 5.49
C ASP A 371 -8.92 -18.05 4.63
N THR A 372 -10.08 -17.99 3.99
CA THR A 372 -10.43 -18.92 2.91
C THR A 372 -10.06 -18.31 1.56
N MET A 373 -9.39 -19.09 0.73
CA MET A 373 -8.97 -18.58 -0.58
C MET A 373 -8.78 -19.70 -1.60
N SER A 374 -9.01 -19.35 -2.87
CA SER A 374 -8.70 -20.21 -4.01
C SER A 374 -8.28 -19.38 -5.21
N PHE A 375 -7.47 -19.97 -6.08
CA PHE A 375 -7.02 -19.32 -7.31
C PHE A 375 -7.00 -20.33 -8.46
N ALA A 376 -7.75 -20.05 -9.52
CA ALA A 376 -7.89 -20.94 -10.68
C ALA A 376 -8.25 -22.39 -10.32
N GLY A 377 -9.10 -22.56 -9.32
CA GLY A 377 -9.50 -23.87 -8.80
C GLY A 377 -8.51 -24.53 -7.83
N ALA A 378 -7.29 -24.01 -7.68
CA ALA A 378 -6.34 -24.49 -6.68
C ALA A 378 -6.67 -23.97 -5.28
N MET A 379 -6.59 -24.85 -4.29
CA MET A 379 -6.78 -24.54 -2.87
C MET A 379 -5.76 -25.35 -2.06
N PRO A 380 -4.74 -24.73 -1.46
CA PRO A 380 -4.46 -23.30 -1.46
C PRO A 380 -3.96 -22.76 -2.81
N PRO A 381 -3.97 -21.43 -3.01
CA PRO A 381 -3.37 -20.82 -4.18
C PRO A 381 -1.88 -21.13 -4.27
N PRO A 382 -1.32 -21.30 -5.48
CA PRO A 382 0.10 -21.61 -5.68
C PRO A 382 1.04 -20.62 -4.98
N GLY A 383 2.05 -21.14 -4.27
CA GLY A 383 3.08 -20.32 -3.61
C GLY A 383 2.65 -19.66 -2.29
N VAL A 384 1.41 -19.86 -1.85
CA VAL A 384 0.97 -19.37 -0.54
C VAL A 384 1.50 -20.29 0.56
N PRO A 385 2.26 -19.78 1.55
CA PRO A 385 2.83 -20.60 2.61
C PRO A 385 1.73 -21.14 3.55
N LEU A 386 1.91 -22.38 4.04
CA LEU A 386 1.00 -23.00 4.99
C LEU A 386 1.02 -22.36 6.38
N ARG A 387 2.05 -21.55 6.69
CA ARG A 387 2.26 -20.94 8.01
C ARG A 387 2.37 -19.43 7.88
N GLY A 388 1.38 -18.72 8.43
CA GLY A 388 1.39 -17.27 8.59
C GLY A 388 1.28 -16.46 7.30
N ALA A 389 1.06 -15.18 7.49
CA ALA A 389 0.86 -14.17 6.44
C ALA A 389 2.20 -13.76 5.81
N GLY A 390 2.69 -14.52 4.83
CA GLY A 390 4.03 -14.34 4.25
C GLY A 390 4.05 -13.66 2.88
N VAL A 391 3.05 -13.91 2.02
CA VAL A 391 2.99 -13.41 0.64
C VAL A 391 1.65 -12.73 0.36
N SER A 392 1.67 -11.76 -0.54
CA SER A 392 0.48 -11.03 -1.02
C SER A 392 0.21 -11.27 -2.51
N VAL A 393 0.93 -12.20 -3.11
CA VAL A 393 0.83 -12.52 -4.54
C VAL A 393 0.88 -14.03 -4.70
N SER A 394 0.00 -14.56 -5.55
CA SER A 394 0.03 -15.92 -6.06
C SER A 394 0.04 -15.88 -7.58
N ARG A 395 0.86 -16.70 -8.20
CA ARG A 395 1.02 -16.74 -9.65
C ARG A 395 0.68 -18.12 -10.18
N MET A 396 -0.07 -18.15 -11.27
CA MET A 396 -0.31 -19.35 -12.04
C MET A 396 0.07 -19.15 -13.51
N LYS A 397 0.39 -20.25 -14.18
CA LYS A 397 0.49 -20.33 -15.63
C LYS A 397 -0.65 -21.17 -16.20
N SER A 398 -1.19 -20.78 -17.34
CA SER A 398 -2.01 -21.67 -18.16
C SER A 398 -1.15 -22.24 -19.30
N VAL A 399 -1.39 -23.51 -19.62
CA VAL A 399 -0.81 -24.18 -20.78
C VAL A 399 -1.79 -24.25 -21.95
N LYS A 400 -3.02 -23.75 -21.77
CA LYS A 400 -4.04 -23.67 -22.81
C LYS A 400 -3.80 -22.48 -23.72
N THR A 401 -4.00 -22.65 -25.00
CA THR A 401 -3.94 -21.60 -26.01
C THR A 401 -5.25 -20.81 -26.09
N GLU A 402 -6.38 -21.50 -25.83
CA GLU A 402 -7.69 -20.87 -25.85
C GLU A 402 -7.92 -19.99 -24.61
N PRO A 403 -8.51 -18.81 -24.77
CA PRO A 403 -8.86 -17.94 -23.64
C PRO A 403 -9.81 -18.66 -22.66
N GLU A 404 -9.49 -18.59 -21.37
CA GLU A 404 -10.31 -19.18 -20.31
C GLU A 404 -10.61 -18.17 -19.20
N THR A 405 -11.72 -18.37 -18.52
CA THR A 405 -12.04 -17.61 -17.30
C THR A 405 -11.19 -18.12 -16.16
N VAL A 406 -10.56 -17.19 -15.44
CA VAL A 406 -9.80 -17.46 -14.22
C VAL A 406 -10.42 -16.70 -13.06
N VAL A 407 -10.60 -17.38 -11.93
CA VAL A 407 -11.23 -16.80 -10.75
C VAL A 407 -10.27 -16.81 -9.57
N ALA A 408 -10.14 -15.67 -8.92
CA ALA A 408 -9.54 -15.50 -7.61
C ALA A 408 -10.65 -15.33 -6.57
N ARG A 409 -10.53 -16.02 -5.43
CA ARG A 409 -11.42 -15.87 -4.27
C ARG A 409 -10.59 -15.62 -3.02
N PHE A 410 -11.03 -14.67 -2.23
CA PHE A 410 -10.46 -14.38 -0.92
C PHE A 410 -11.59 -13.99 0.03
N ASN A 411 -11.85 -14.84 1.02
CA ASN A 411 -13.00 -14.71 1.91
C ASN A 411 -14.31 -14.54 1.10
N ASN A 412 -14.99 -13.43 1.25
CA ASN A 412 -16.24 -13.14 0.54
C ASN A 412 -16.02 -12.46 -0.82
N GLU A 413 -14.78 -12.05 -1.13
CA GLU A 413 -14.46 -11.35 -2.37
C GLU A 413 -14.18 -12.36 -3.50
N ARG A 414 -14.67 -12.03 -4.69
CA ARG A 414 -14.48 -12.82 -5.91
C ARG A 414 -14.16 -11.92 -7.07
N VAL A 415 -13.02 -12.14 -7.69
CA VAL A 415 -12.61 -11.45 -8.91
C VAL A 415 -12.45 -12.48 -10.03
N ALA A 416 -13.13 -12.25 -11.16
CA ALA A 416 -12.96 -13.06 -12.36
C ALA A 416 -12.30 -12.23 -13.46
N GLY A 417 -11.39 -12.86 -14.18
CA GLY A 417 -10.76 -12.32 -15.36
C GLY A 417 -10.60 -13.40 -16.43
N ARG A 418 -10.02 -13.01 -17.56
CA ARG A 418 -9.75 -13.93 -18.67
C ARG A 418 -8.25 -14.06 -18.87
N THR A 419 -7.79 -15.23 -19.35
CA THR A 419 -6.42 -15.38 -19.82
C THR A 419 -6.21 -14.63 -21.13
N TRP A 420 -4.99 -14.12 -21.31
CA TRP A 420 -4.53 -13.45 -22.51
C TRP A 420 -3.20 -14.05 -22.98
N PRO A 421 -2.92 -14.10 -24.30
CA PRO A 421 -1.74 -14.80 -24.82
C PRO A 421 -0.42 -14.19 -24.34
N LEU A 422 0.41 -14.99 -23.69
CA LEU A 422 1.76 -14.58 -23.29
C LEU A 422 2.67 -14.33 -24.50
N ALA A 423 2.45 -15.07 -25.60
CA ALA A 423 3.20 -14.88 -26.86
C ALA A 423 3.00 -13.47 -27.45
N GLU A 424 1.85 -12.84 -27.18
CA GLU A 424 1.54 -11.46 -27.56
C GLU A 424 1.94 -10.45 -26.46
N ARG A 425 2.67 -10.93 -25.45
CA ARG A 425 3.14 -10.14 -24.32
C ARG A 425 2.02 -9.58 -23.44
N HIS A 426 1.05 -10.41 -23.07
CA HIS A 426 0.00 -10.06 -22.13
C HIS A 426 0.22 -10.70 -20.76
N VAL A 427 -0.18 -9.97 -19.70
CA VAL A 427 -0.19 -10.43 -18.29
C VAL A 427 -1.50 -10.02 -17.65
N VAL A 428 -2.09 -10.93 -16.88
CA VAL A 428 -3.37 -10.73 -16.20
C VAL A 428 -3.16 -10.60 -14.70
N ILE A 429 -3.83 -9.65 -14.08
CA ILE A 429 -3.80 -9.41 -12.64
C ILE A 429 -5.24 -9.38 -12.12
N LEU A 430 -5.55 -10.30 -11.20
CA LEU A 430 -6.78 -10.32 -10.43
C LEU A 430 -6.47 -9.70 -9.06
N GLU A 431 -6.91 -8.47 -8.83
CA GLU A 431 -6.56 -7.72 -7.63
C GLU A 431 -7.71 -7.77 -6.61
N ILE A 432 -7.40 -8.33 -5.45
CA ILE A 432 -8.29 -8.39 -4.28
C ILE A 432 -8.25 -7.04 -3.56
N THR A 433 -9.43 -6.51 -3.24
CA THR A 433 -9.58 -5.20 -2.58
C THR A 433 -9.43 -5.30 -1.06
N GLN A 434 -9.88 -6.41 -0.44
CA GLN A 434 -9.81 -6.66 1.01
C GLN A 434 -8.40 -6.83 1.56
#